data_f1ebb03cedbc1167846a47a5f03cfd97
#
_entry.id   f1ebb03cedbc1167846a47a5f03cfd97
#
_cell.length_a   1.000
_cell.length_b   1.000
_cell.length_c   1.000
_cell.angle_alpha   90.00
_cell.angle_beta   90.00
_cell.angle_gamma   90.00
#
_symmetry.space_group_name_H-M   'P 1'
#
loop_
_entity.id
_entity.type
_entity.pdbx_description
1 polymer ?
#
loop_
_entity_poly.entity_id
_entity_poly.type
_entity_poly.pdbx_seq_one_letter_code
_entity_poly.pdbx_strand_id
1 'polypeptide(L)'
;MRLDPYVQVDGTPFTFSGEDVLRARGKPCRALRNGVGLNEMDYGDVVYRFQDCGRLEEITLEAEVVNIGNLAVPFANLAAFIRTHDPGSFERARFLISPQFGLAFDPSEPFWVTALARHCLTAWRGLGEA
;
A
#
# COMPACT_ATOMS: atom_id res chain seq x y z
N MET A 1 10.86 -0.82 -4.43
CA MET A 1 9.59 -1.57 -4.19
C MET A 1 9.25 -2.38 -5.41
N ARG A 2 9.19 -3.69 -5.25
CA ARG A 2 8.73 -4.59 -6.31
C ARG A 2 7.27 -4.88 -6.11
N LEU A 3 6.44 -4.47 -7.05
CA LEU A 3 4.99 -4.61 -6.98
C LEU A 3 4.47 -5.58 -8.03
N ASP A 4 3.71 -6.56 -7.57
CA ASP A 4 2.83 -7.35 -8.39
C ASP A 4 1.41 -6.97 -7.94
N PRO A 5 0.68 -6.13 -8.71
CA PRO A 5 -0.56 -5.52 -8.24
C PRO A 5 -1.54 -6.52 -7.64
N TYR A 6 -1.97 -6.24 -6.41
CA TYR A 6 -2.91 -7.05 -5.63
C TYR A 6 -2.41 -8.43 -5.23
N VAL A 7 -1.19 -8.80 -5.61
CA VAL A 7 -0.63 -10.12 -5.34
C VAL A 7 0.42 -10.07 -4.25
N GLN A 8 1.46 -9.25 -4.45
CA GLN A 8 2.56 -9.19 -3.50
C GLN A 8 3.36 -7.90 -3.60
N VAL A 9 4.07 -7.59 -2.52
CA VAL A 9 5.00 -6.47 -2.43
C VAL A 9 6.31 -6.97 -1.84
N ASP A 10 7.41 -6.80 -2.57
CA ASP A 10 8.76 -7.22 -2.13
C ASP A 10 8.78 -8.67 -1.62
N GLY A 11 8.02 -9.55 -2.27
CA GLY A 11 7.94 -10.95 -1.90
C GLY A 11 6.95 -11.28 -0.79
N THR A 12 6.26 -10.29 -0.21
CA THR A 12 5.21 -10.54 0.78
C THR A 12 3.85 -10.60 0.08
N PRO A 13 3.21 -11.76 0.02
CA PRO A 13 1.90 -11.89 -0.62
C PRO A 13 0.78 -11.32 0.25
N PHE A 14 -0.25 -10.78 -0.38
CA PHE A 14 -1.43 -10.29 0.34
C PHE A 14 -2.23 -11.41 1.03
N THR A 15 -1.90 -12.66 0.77
CA THR A 15 -2.49 -13.80 1.49
C THR A 15 -1.86 -14.04 2.87
N PHE A 16 -0.76 -13.34 3.20
CA PHE A 16 -0.15 -13.44 4.53
C PHE A 16 -1.10 -12.89 5.59
N SER A 17 -1.14 -13.59 6.73
CA SER A 17 -1.74 -13.08 7.97
C SER A 17 -0.69 -12.33 8.79
N GLY A 18 -1.13 -11.71 9.91
CA GLY A 18 -0.20 -11.10 10.85
C GLY A 18 0.81 -12.09 11.42
N GLU A 19 0.38 -13.34 11.65
CA GLU A 19 1.28 -14.40 12.14
C GLU A 19 2.34 -14.77 11.10
N ASP A 20 1.97 -14.79 9.82
CA ASP A 20 2.91 -15.08 8.74
C ASP A 20 3.99 -14.00 8.67
N VAL A 21 3.61 -12.73 8.82
CA VAL A 21 4.57 -11.62 8.83
C VAL A 21 5.48 -11.70 10.04
N LEU A 22 4.94 -12.01 11.22
CA LEU A 22 5.75 -12.20 12.43
C LEU A 22 6.79 -13.32 12.25
N ARG A 23 6.39 -14.42 11.62
CA ARG A 23 7.32 -15.53 11.34
C ARG A 23 8.41 -15.13 10.36
N ALA A 24 8.04 -14.37 9.35
CA ALA A 24 8.99 -13.97 8.28
C ALA A 24 9.93 -12.86 8.74
N ARG A 25 9.45 -11.91 9.55
CA ARG A 25 10.20 -10.70 9.89
C ARG A 25 10.53 -10.54 11.38
N GLY A 26 9.96 -11.37 12.22
CA GLY A 26 10.14 -11.24 13.66
C GLY A 26 9.28 -10.16 14.29
N LYS A 27 9.68 -9.68 15.47
CA LYS A 27 8.91 -8.69 16.22
C LYS A 27 9.02 -7.32 15.57
N PRO A 28 7.88 -6.60 15.36
CA PRO A 28 7.92 -5.24 14.82
C PRO A 28 8.49 -4.26 15.84
N CYS A 29 8.98 -3.10 15.34
CA CYS A 29 9.40 -2.00 16.20
C CYS A 29 8.24 -1.46 17.03
N ARG A 30 7.05 -1.43 16.43
CA ARG A 30 5.83 -0.95 17.05
C ARG A 30 4.63 -1.74 16.54
N ALA A 31 3.68 -2.01 17.44
CA ALA A 31 2.40 -2.59 17.07
C ALA A 31 1.30 -1.76 17.74
N LEU A 32 0.31 -1.30 16.94
CA LEU A 32 -0.77 -0.46 17.46
C LEU A 32 -2.03 -0.63 16.59
N ARG A 33 -3.17 -0.22 17.15
CA ARG A 33 -4.41 -0.09 16.41
C ARG A 33 -4.57 1.37 15.96
N ASN A 34 -4.74 1.60 14.66
CA ASN A 34 -4.83 2.96 14.15
C ASN A 34 -6.25 3.54 14.24
N GLY A 35 -6.41 4.81 13.83
CA GLY A 35 -7.68 5.53 13.93
C GLY A 35 -8.79 5.04 13.00
N VAL A 36 -8.45 4.21 12.00
CA VAL A 36 -9.45 3.63 11.08
C VAL A 36 -9.75 2.15 11.39
N GLY A 37 -9.28 1.66 12.54
CA GLY A 37 -9.61 0.32 13.01
C GLY A 37 -8.74 -0.80 12.46
N LEU A 38 -7.57 -0.47 11.93
CA LEU A 38 -6.61 -1.47 11.45
C LEU A 38 -5.50 -1.67 12.47
N ASN A 39 -4.99 -2.89 12.55
CA ASN A 39 -3.86 -3.23 13.39
C ASN A 39 -2.58 -3.06 12.59
N GLU A 40 -1.68 -2.20 13.06
CA GLU A 40 -0.41 -1.91 12.40
C GLU A 40 0.74 -2.68 13.02
N MET A 41 1.58 -3.25 12.15
CA MET A 41 2.87 -3.81 12.52
C MET A 41 3.92 -2.97 11.79
N ASP A 42 4.62 -2.12 12.55
CA ASP A 42 5.56 -1.15 12.02
C ASP A 42 6.99 -1.66 12.22
N TYR A 43 7.68 -1.90 11.11
CA TYR A 43 9.09 -2.34 11.09
C TYR A 43 10.05 -1.20 10.76
N GLY A 44 9.56 0.04 10.71
CA GLY A 44 10.35 1.21 10.38
C GLY A 44 10.42 1.47 8.87
N ASP A 45 10.92 0.51 8.12
CA ASP A 45 11.03 0.58 6.66
C ASP A 45 9.75 0.16 5.95
N VAL A 46 8.90 -0.59 6.62
CA VAL A 46 7.63 -1.06 6.08
C VAL A 46 6.59 -1.17 7.20
N VAL A 47 5.36 -0.83 6.88
CA VAL A 47 4.22 -0.94 7.80
C VAL A 47 3.17 -1.83 7.16
N TYR A 48 2.80 -2.90 7.87
CA TYR A 48 1.72 -3.80 7.46
C TYR A 48 0.47 -3.47 8.26
N ARG A 49 -0.69 -3.39 7.59
CA ARG A 49 -1.97 -3.12 8.26
C ARG A 49 -2.93 -4.26 8.03
N PHE A 50 -3.54 -4.73 9.13
CA PHE A 50 -4.39 -5.91 9.15
C PHE A 50 -5.75 -5.58 9.76
N GLN A 51 -6.80 -6.29 9.30
CA GLN A 51 -8.06 -6.32 10.01
C GLN A 51 -7.93 -7.16 11.30
N ASP A 52 -8.90 -7.02 12.19
CA ASP A 52 -8.89 -7.78 13.46
C ASP A 52 -8.87 -9.30 13.23
N CYS A 53 -9.41 -9.76 12.12
CA CYS A 53 -9.38 -11.19 11.75
C CYS A 53 -8.00 -11.65 11.25
N GLY A 54 -7.03 -10.73 11.10
CA GLY A 54 -5.68 -11.04 10.62
C GLY A 54 -5.48 -10.88 9.13
N ARG A 55 -6.51 -10.46 8.38
CA ARG A 55 -6.41 -10.26 6.94
C ARG A 55 -5.59 -9.01 6.61
N LEU A 56 -4.59 -9.18 5.75
CA LEU A 56 -3.73 -8.08 5.31
C LEU A 56 -4.50 -7.13 4.38
N GLU A 57 -4.49 -5.85 4.75
CA GLU A 57 -5.19 -4.81 4.03
C GLU A 57 -4.26 -3.94 3.19
N GLU A 58 -3.15 -3.49 3.79
CA GLU A 58 -2.25 -2.51 3.18
C GLU A 58 -0.82 -2.79 3.58
N ILE A 59 0.10 -2.47 2.65
CA ILE A 59 1.54 -2.48 2.92
C ILE A 59 2.08 -1.11 2.49
N THR A 60 2.62 -0.35 3.45
CA THR A 60 3.18 0.98 3.20
C THR A 60 4.68 0.94 3.40
N LEU A 61 5.43 1.48 2.44
CA LEU A 61 6.88 1.57 2.55
C LEU A 61 7.42 2.78 1.80
N GLU A 62 8.66 3.16 2.10
CA GLU A 62 9.37 4.17 1.33
C GLU A 62 9.90 3.53 0.05
N ALA A 63 9.59 4.16 -1.09
CA ALA A 63 10.00 3.65 -2.39
C ALA A 63 10.44 4.82 -3.29
N GLU A 64 11.74 4.93 -3.51
CA GLU A 64 12.27 5.87 -4.49
C GLU A 64 11.90 5.44 -5.91
N VAL A 65 11.77 4.13 -6.12
CA VAL A 65 11.38 3.54 -7.40
C VAL A 65 10.35 2.44 -7.13
N VAL A 66 9.28 2.44 -7.92
CA VAL A 66 8.29 1.38 -7.92
C VAL A 66 8.50 0.54 -9.18
N ASN A 67 8.81 -0.73 -9.00
CA ASN A 67 9.01 -1.67 -10.10
C ASN A 67 7.71 -2.44 -10.32
N ILE A 68 7.10 -2.23 -11.48
CA ILE A 68 5.85 -2.88 -11.89
C ILE A 68 6.15 -3.70 -13.15
N GLY A 69 6.24 -5.02 -13.00
CA GLY A 69 6.70 -5.87 -14.09
C GLY A 69 8.12 -5.50 -14.49
N ASN A 70 8.32 -5.17 -15.75
CA ASN A 70 9.64 -4.76 -16.27
C ASN A 70 9.87 -3.24 -16.24
N LEU A 71 8.91 -2.49 -15.66
CA LEU A 71 8.99 -1.03 -15.61
C LEU A 71 9.52 -0.59 -14.25
N ALA A 72 10.51 0.31 -14.27
CA ALA A 72 11.01 0.97 -13.08
C ALA A 72 10.53 2.41 -13.09
N VAL A 73 9.60 2.78 -12.22
CA VAL A 73 8.99 4.10 -12.18
C VAL A 73 9.50 4.87 -10.97
N PRO A 74 10.31 5.91 -11.15
CA PRO A 74 10.74 6.75 -10.02
C PRO A 74 9.53 7.42 -9.36
N PHE A 75 9.60 7.65 -8.06
CA PHE A 75 8.51 8.29 -7.33
C PHE A 75 8.11 9.63 -7.96
N ALA A 76 9.09 10.44 -8.38
CA ALA A 76 8.83 11.73 -9.00
C ALA A 76 7.98 11.62 -10.28
N ASN A 77 7.97 10.46 -10.93
CA ASN A 77 7.21 10.21 -12.16
C ASN A 77 5.96 9.36 -11.91
N LEU A 78 5.77 8.87 -10.69
CA LEU A 78 4.73 7.89 -10.40
C LEU A 78 3.33 8.45 -10.64
N ALA A 79 3.05 9.67 -10.18
CA ALA A 79 1.74 10.28 -10.37
C ALA A 79 1.39 10.42 -11.86
N ALA A 80 2.32 10.94 -12.67
CA ALA A 80 2.11 11.07 -14.11
C ALA A 80 1.93 9.70 -14.79
N PHE A 81 2.72 8.72 -14.38
CA PHE A 81 2.60 7.36 -14.90
C PHE A 81 1.21 6.78 -14.61
N ILE A 82 0.74 6.91 -13.37
CA ILE A 82 -0.58 6.41 -12.97
C ILE A 82 -1.69 7.09 -13.78
N ARG A 83 -1.65 8.42 -13.87
CA ARG A 83 -2.69 9.17 -14.60
C ARG A 83 -2.72 8.83 -16.08
N THR A 84 -1.57 8.53 -16.66
CA THR A 84 -1.47 8.16 -18.07
C THR A 84 -1.97 6.75 -18.34
N HIS A 85 -1.61 5.80 -17.48
CA HIS A 85 -1.86 4.38 -17.72
C HIS A 85 -3.09 3.82 -17.03
N ASP A 86 -3.63 4.55 -16.03
CA ASP A 86 -4.83 4.13 -15.32
C ASP A 86 -5.93 5.19 -15.44
N PRO A 87 -6.83 5.06 -16.45
CA PRO A 87 -7.95 5.99 -16.59
C PRO A 87 -8.95 5.93 -15.43
N GLY A 88 -8.92 4.86 -14.63
CA GLY A 88 -9.74 4.72 -13.43
C GLY A 88 -9.13 5.33 -12.17
N SER A 89 -7.93 5.93 -12.27
CA SER A 89 -7.30 6.56 -11.12
C SER A 89 -8.12 7.76 -10.62
N PHE A 90 -8.07 7.99 -9.31
CA PHE A 90 -8.85 9.05 -8.68
C PHE A 90 -8.11 9.61 -7.47
N GLU A 91 -8.53 10.79 -7.02
CA GLU A 91 -7.95 11.44 -5.84
C GLU A 91 -8.94 11.46 -4.69
N ARG A 92 -8.45 11.20 -3.47
CA ARG A 92 -9.20 11.31 -2.22
C ARG A 92 -8.24 11.75 -1.12
N ALA A 93 -8.58 12.81 -0.38
CA ALA A 93 -7.82 13.28 0.78
C ALA A 93 -6.31 13.43 0.49
N ARG A 94 -5.96 14.02 -0.65
CA ARG A 94 -4.60 14.22 -1.17
C ARG A 94 -3.92 12.98 -1.71
N PHE A 95 -4.53 11.80 -1.59
CA PHE A 95 -3.97 10.57 -2.17
C PHE A 95 -4.41 10.40 -3.61
N LEU A 96 -3.48 9.97 -4.45
CA LEU A 96 -3.79 9.44 -5.76
C LEU A 96 -3.93 7.93 -5.62
N ILE A 97 -5.06 7.40 -6.04
CA ILE A 97 -5.38 5.98 -5.91
C ILE A 97 -5.49 5.38 -7.31
N SER A 98 -4.81 4.26 -7.52
CA SER A 98 -4.82 3.51 -8.77
C SER A 98 -5.48 2.15 -8.59
N PRO A 99 -6.72 1.98 -9.03
CA PRO A 99 -7.35 0.65 -9.01
C PRO A 99 -6.64 -0.36 -9.91
N GLN A 100 -6.04 0.09 -11.02
CA GLN A 100 -5.34 -0.80 -11.94
C GLN A 100 -4.09 -1.40 -11.31
N PHE A 101 -3.32 -0.58 -10.57
CA PHE A 101 -2.05 -1.01 -10.00
C PHE A 101 -2.13 -1.31 -8.49
N GLY A 102 -3.28 -1.05 -7.85
CA GLY A 102 -3.45 -1.30 -6.43
C GLY A 102 -2.53 -0.45 -5.56
N LEU A 103 -2.41 0.82 -5.87
CA LEU A 103 -1.55 1.77 -5.17
C LEU A 103 -2.33 2.97 -4.66
N ALA A 104 -1.87 3.53 -3.53
CA ALA A 104 -2.32 4.81 -3.02
C ALA A 104 -1.11 5.54 -2.46
N PHE A 105 -0.96 6.82 -2.80
CA PHE A 105 0.15 7.63 -2.31
C PHE A 105 -0.18 9.11 -2.44
N ASP A 106 0.46 9.92 -1.59
CA ASP A 106 0.40 11.38 -1.69
C ASP A 106 1.62 11.84 -2.47
N PRO A 107 1.45 12.40 -3.69
CA PRO A 107 2.58 12.85 -4.49
C PRO A 107 3.44 13.93 -3.81
N SER A 108 2.91 14.63 -2.80
CA SER A 108 3.64 15.64 -2.06
C SER A 108 4.45 15.08 -0.89
N GLU A 109 4.31 13.79 -0.60
CA GLU A 109 4.98 13.12 0.51
C GLU A 109 5.95 12.05 -0.03
N PRO A 110 7.14 12.47 -0.53
CA PRO A 110 8.12 11.50 -1.02
C PRO A 110 8.64 10.71 0.18
N PHE A 111 8.83 9.50 0.07
CA PHE A 111 8.68 8.48 -0.95
C PHE A 111 7.70 7.41 -0.50
N TRP A 112 6.70 7.79 0.28
CA TRP A 112 5.76 6.86 0.90
C TRP A 112 4.74 6.36 -0.11
N VAL A 113 4.66 5.03 -0.26
CA VAL A 113 3.73 4.37 -1.19
C VAL A 113 3.02 3.26 -0.44
N THR A 114 1.70 3.19 -0.61
CA THR A 114 0.87 2.13 -0.02
C THR A 114 0.36 1.22 -1.13
N ALA A 115 0.65 -0.07 -1.00
CA ALA A 115 0.06 -1.10 -1.85
C ALA A 115 -1.20 -1.63 -1.17
N LEU A 116 -2.26 -1.82 -1.94
CA LEU A 116 -3.59 -2.16 -1.44
C LEU A 116 -3.96 -3.60 -1.75
N ALA A 117 -4.62 -4.26 -0.81
CA ALA A 117 -5.39 -5.45 -1.12
C ALA A 117 -6.62 -5.04 -1.94
N ARG A 118 -7.09 -5.93 -2.81
CA ARG A 118 -8.19 -5.61 -3.73
C ARG A 118 -9.47 -5.17 -3.00
N HIS A 119 -9.78 -5.81 -1.89
CA HIS A 119 -10.99 -5.49 -1.12
C HIS A 119 -10.94 -4.12 -0.44
N CYS A 120 -9.77 -3.47 -0.37
CA CYS A 120 -9.62 -2.15 0.26
C CYS A 120 -10.12 -1.01 -0.62
N LEU A 121 -10.29 -1.23 -1.92
CA LEU A 121 -10.65 -0.15 -2.85
C LEU A 121 -11.95 0.55 -2.45
N THR A 122 -12.94 -0.18 -1.95
CA THR A 122 -14.21 0.40 -1.53
C THR A 122 -14.02 1.43 -0.42
N ALA A 123 -13.17 1.11 0.57
CA ALA A 123 -12.87 2.03 1.66
C ALA A 123 -12.15 3.27 1.14
N TRP A 124 -11.20 3.11 0.23
CA TRP A 124 -10.47 4.24 -0.36
C TRP A 124 -11.39 5.13 -1.20
N ARG A 125 -12.32 4.54 -1.94
CA ARG A 125 -13.30 5.33 -2.73
C ARG A 125 -14.18 6.20 -1.87
N GLY A 126 -14.52 5.76 -0.65
CA GLY A 126 -15.31 6.52 0.30
C GLY A 126 -14.52 7.51 1.14
N LEU A 127 -13.20 7.48 1.09
CA LEU A 127 -12.36 8.36 1.90
C LEU A 127 -12.55 9.82 1.49
N GLY A 128 -12.80 10.69 2.48
CA GLY A 128 -12.98 12.12 2.23
C GLY A 128 -14.35 12.50 1.69
N GLU A 129 -15.26 11.57 1.49
CA GLU A 129 -16.65 11.87 1.15
C GLU A 129 -17.41 12.24 2.42
N ALA A 130 -18.22 13.29 2.31
CA ALA A 130 -19.04 13.77 3.42
C ALA A 130 -20.22 12.85 3.69
#